data_33a47622ecd3cddc9cdc8d68a4797036
#
_entry.id   33a47622ecd3cddc9cdc8d68a4797036
#
_cell.length_a   1.000
_cell.length_b   1.000
_cell.length_c   1.000
_cell.angle_alpha   90.00
_cell.angle_beta   90.00
_cell.angle_gamma   90.00
#
_symmetry.space_group_name_H-M   'P 1'
#
loop_
_entity.id
_entity.type
_entity.pdbx_description
1 polymer ?
#
loop_
_entity_poly.entity_id
_entity_poly.type
_entity_poly.pdbx_seq_one_letter_code
_entity_poly.pdbx_strand_id
1 'polypeptide(L)'
;MSGKFMAGVIISVLCTNYLVAQNINGKIISSESPVTILKIWGSHQERGFAYGYLLGEKISQTFATYSNSISKCKYRKLRGLIENQNCLEIDEAFLNEAKSMIDGMNKAKTNSYHLDHIDLLIINSIFDISGIKCLSRIKSFACSSLMSWGEATKGTDLNGASVISRHFDWFNSDGILNNQVILIHIPSESNEQPWLNIGIAGQIGVTSAINKSGVSAFLHTAPFTGLKGSNDKEYTPVMLALRKGIETKNVNADQQDDIFDILAVLSASKNGFSRPCIVSALAPATGRTSDRIAMVAELIPDFPYLVLRGNEYEDEIPGDNLYTANSLLKFKSRRQHGNRNKDMISALGEGKNISSEKNWELMRDHSRFKIPFDIETNIQFMQYIPEMNILKLSVSTDKTPAYLQKPVSFDSNYFFSTP
;
A
#
# COMPACT_ATOMS: atom_id res chain seq x y z
N MET A 1 63.34 64.12 3.21
CA MET A 1 62.77 62.92 3.98
C MET A 1 61.43 62.63 3.41
N SER A 2 61.33 61.58 2.66
CA SER A 2 60.13 61.23 1.91
C SER A 2 59.43 60.10 2.69
N GLY A 3 58.21 60.37 3.19
CA GLY A 3 57.35 59.39 3.88
C GLY A 3 56.42 58.80 2.82
N LYS A 4 56.57 57.49 2.51
CA LYS A 4 55.64 56.72 1.71
C LYS A 4 54.44 56.21 2.60
N PHE A 5 53.26 56.69 2.29
CA PHE A 5 52.03 56.10 2.81
C PHE A 5 51.69 54.87 1.98
N MET A 6 51.61 53.72 2.64
CA MET A 6 51.13 52.42 2.09
C MET A 6 49.68 52.30 2.37
N ALA A 7 48.81 52.44 1.37
CA ALA A 7 47.37 52.20 1.50
C ALA A 7 47.10 50.70 1.40
N GLY A 8 46.68 50.11 2.52
CA GLY A 8 46.21 48.73 2.54
C GLY A 8 44.77 48.61 2.02
N VAL A 9 44.59 47.88 0.93
CA VAL A 9 43.27 47.52 0.39
C VAL A 9 42.76 46.31 1.14
N ILE A 10 41.73 46.49 1.97
CA ILE A 10 41.02 45.41 2.62
C ILE A 10 39.96 44.90 1.61
N ILE A 11 40.22 43.75 0.99
CA ILE A 11 39.21 43.04 0.19
C ILE A 11 38.32 42.27 1.13
N SER A 12 37.12 42.82 1.40
CA SER A 12 36.05 42.13 2.12
C SER A 12 35.40 41.13 1.15
N VAL A 13 35.71 39.84 1.30
CA VAL A 13 35.01 38.74 0.61
C VAL A 13 33.67 38.54 1.31
N LEU A 14 32.63 39.15 0.76
CA LEU A 14 31.23 38.82 1.10
C LEU A 14 30.93 37.44 0.55
N CYS A 15 31.04 36.41 1.38
CA CYS A 15 30.44 35.12 1.12
C CYS A 15 28.91 35.29 1.19
N THR A 16 28.29 35.58 0.07
CA THR A 16 26.83 35.44 -0.10
C THR A 16 26.49 33.95 -0.07
N ASN A 17 26.08 33.47 1.07
CA ASN A 17 25.39 32.21 1.17
C ASN A 17 24.08 32.34 0.42
N TYR A 18 24.07 31.93 -0.86
CA TYR A 18 22.83 31.64 -1.56
C TYR A 18 22.18 30.46 -0.85
N LEU A 19 21.25 30.73 0.05
CA LEU A 19 20.25 29.78 0.47
C LEU A 19 19.43 29.45 -0.79
N VAL A 20 19.85 28.43 -1.54
CA VAL A 20 18.99 27.83 -2.55
C VAL A 20 17.78 27.33 -1.76
N ALA A 21 16.65 28.01 -1.90
CA ALA A 21 15.38 27.51 -1.41
C ALA A 21 15.19 26.15 -2.09
N GLN A 22 15.34 25.08 -1.33
CA GLN A 22 15.16 23.74 -1.84
C GLN A 22 13.68 23.62 -2.20
N ASN A 23 13.36 23.59 -3.50
CA ASN A 23 12.00 23.39 -3.97
C ASN A 23 11.55 22.02 -3.49
N ILE A 24 10.50 22.02 -2.68
CA ILE A 24 9.89 20.79 -2.17
C ILE A 24 9.01 20.24 -3.28
N ASN A 25 9.35 19.06 -3.80
CA ASN A 25 8.59 18.38 -4.83
C ASN A 25 7.33 17.71 -4.23
N GLY A 26 6.50 18.48 -3.54
CA GLY A 26 5.30 18.00 -2.90
C GLY A 26 4.34 19.10 -2.45
N LYS A 27 3.06 18.74 -2.33
CA LYS A 27 1.98 19.63 -1.90
C LYS A 27 0.91 18.87 -1.16
N ILE A 28 0.50 19.35 0.01
CA ILE A 28 -0.73 18.89 0.67
C ILE A 28 -1.91 19.48 -0.10
N ILE A 29 -2.72 18.60 -0.70
CA ILE A 29 -3.92 19.00 -1.48
C ILE A 29 -5.07 19.29 -0.53
N SER A 30 -5.26 18.47 0.49
CA SER A 30 -6.31 18.64 1.50
C SER A 30 -5.87 18.05 2.84
N SER A 31 -6.12 18.82 3.89
CA SER A 31 -6.02 18.38 5.30
C SER A 31 -7.40 18.39 6.00
N GLU A 32 -8.45 18.90 5.35
CA GLU A 32 -9.82 18.98 5.86
C GLU A 32 -10.64 17.72 5.56
N SER A 33 -10.17 16.87 4.67
CA SER A 33 -10.72 15.53 4.43
C SER A 33 -10.49 14.65 5.67
N PRO A 34 -11.33 13.63 5.92
CA PRO A 34 -11.05 12.64 6.96
C PRO A 34 -9.69 11.97 6.80
N VAL A 35 -9.04 12.15 5.66
CA VAL A 35 -7.70 11.65 5.32
C VAL A 35 -6.86 12.78 4.72
N THR A 36 -5.59 12.86 5.11
CA THR A 36 -4.65 13.83 4.50
C THR A 36 -4.33 13.40 3.07
N ILE A 37 -4.43 14.32 2.12
CA ILE A 37 -4.11 14.06 0.70
C ILE A 37 -2.81 14.80 0.37
N LEU A 38 -1.76 14.04 0.06
CA LEU A 38 -0.45 14.56 -0.30
C LEU A 38 -0.09 14.13 -1.73
N LYS A 39 0.30 15.08 -2.58
CA LYS A 39 0.90 14.81 -3.90
C LYS A 39 2.39 15.10 -3.85
N ILE A 40 3.21 14.16 -4.32
CA ILE A 40 4.67 14.26 -4.43
C ILE A 40 5.11 13.88 -5.84
N TRP A 41 6.20 14.48 -6.33
CA TRP A 41 6.67 14.28 -7.70
C TRP A 41 8.18 14.26 -7.81
N GLY A 42 8.68 13.84 -8.99
CA GLY A 42 10.11 13.71 -9.25
C GLY A 42 10.65 12.31 -9.01
N SER A 43 11.97 12.22 -8.82
CA SER A 43 12.68 10.97 -8.52
C SER A 43 12.27 10.38 -7.17
N HIS A 44 12.61 9.10 -6.93
CA HIS A 44 12.42 8.46 -5.62
C HIS A 44 12.95 9.31 -4.47
N GLN A 45 14.14 9.88 -4.63
CA GLN A 45 14.75 10.72 -3.59
C GLN A 45 13.99 12.02 -3.38
N GLU A 46 13.57 12.70 -4.44
CA GLU A 46 12.78 13.94 -4.34
C GLU A 46 11.41 13.67 -3.71
N ARG A 47 10.75 12.58 -4.12
CA ARG A 47 9.47 12.14 -3.54
C ARG A 47 9.63 11.80 -2.06
N GLY A 48 10.66 11.04 -1.69
CA GLY A 48 10.97 10.70 -0.31
C GLY A 48 11.21 11.93 0.54
N PHE A 49 12.07 12.86 0.07
CA PHE A 49 12.35 14.11 0.77
C PHE A 49 11.08 14.93 1.02
N ALA A 50 10.26 15.12 -0.03
CA ALA A 50 9.00 15.87 0.06
C ALA A 50 8.02 15.23 1.07
N TYR A 51 7.92 13.90 1.06
CA TYR A 51 7.07 13.16 1.98
C TYR A 51 7.51 13.36 3.44
N GLY A 52 8.80 13.16 3.72
CA GLY A 52 9.36 13.38 5.06
C GLY A 52 9.21 14.82 5.52
N TYR A 53 9.46 15.79 4.65
CA TYR A 53 9.35 17.22 4.97
C TYR A 53 7.92 17.65 5.32
N LEU A 54 6.93 17.19 4.54
CA LEU A 54 5.54 17.64 4.65
C LEU A 54 4.73 16.87 5.70
N LEU A 55 5.03 15.58 5.93
CA LEU A 55 4.28 14.73 6.87
C LEU A 55 5.14 14.10 7.98
N GLY A 56 6.34 14.63 8.23
CA GLY A 56 7.28 14.03 9.19
C GLY A 56 6.75 13.87 10.61
N GLU A 57 5.88 14.78 11.07
CA GLU A 57 5.23 14.63 12.39
C GLU A 57 4.27 13.43 12.42
N LYS A 58 3.43 13.27 11.38
CA LYS A 58 2.52 12.13 11.25
C LYS A 58 3.28 10.81 11.14
N ILE A 59 4.41 10.81 10.41
CA ILE A 59 5.31 9.67 10.29
C ILE A 59 5.88 9.29 11.66
N SER A 60 6.35 10.28 12.43
CA SER A 60 6.88 10.09 13.79
C SER A 60 5.83 9.50 14.72
N GLN A 61 4.60 9.99 14.70
CA GLN A 61 3.48 9.49 15.50
C GLN A 61 3.09 8.05 15.13
N THR A 62 3.03 7.75 13.83
CA THR A 62 2.79 6.38 13.34
C THR A 62 3.86 5.43 13.84
N PHE A 63 5.13 5.81 13.70
CA PHE A 63 6.26 5.01 14.20
C PHE A 63 6.16 4.74 15.70
N ALA A 64 5.85 5.76 16.50
CA ALA A 64 5.70 5.62 17.95
C ALA A 64 4.65 4.54 18.28
N THR A 65 3.54 4.51 17.54
CA THR A 65 2.49 3.50 17.73
C THR A 65 3.00 2.08 17.48
N TYR A 66 3.77 1.86 16.42
CA TYR A 66 4.36 0.55 16.13
C TYR A 66 5.45 0.18 17.14
N SER A 67 6.36 1.09 17.43
CA SER A 67 7.50 0.83 18.32
C SER A 67 7.06 0.52 19.76
N ASN A 68 6.02 1.18 20.27
CA ASN A 68 5.44 0.93 21.60
C ASN A 68 4.81 -0.47 21.71
N SER A 69 4.42 -1.08 20.60
CA SER A 69 3.88 -2.45 20.57
C SER A 69 4.96 -3.54 20.57
N ILE A 70 6.24 -3.16 20.43
CA ILE A 70 7.36 -4.08 20.26
C ILE A 70 8.38 -3.87 21.37
N SER A 71 8.78 -4.94 22.08
CA SER A 71 9.83 -4.82 23.12
C SER A 71 11.17 -4.37 22.52
N LYS A 72 11.96 -3.58 23.28
CA LYS A 72 13.28 -3.07 22.85
C LYS A 72 14.24 -4.17 22.37
N CYS A 73 14.21 -5.35 22.99
CA CYS A 73 15.03 -6.47 22.58
C CYS A 73 14.61 -7.02 21.20
N LYS A 74 13.31 -7.15 20.96
CA LYS A 74 12.77 -7.55 19.66
C LYS A 74 13.08 -6.51 18.59
N TYR A 75 12.88 -5.24 18.90
CA TYR A 75 13.14 -4.14 17.98
C TYR A 75 14.60 -4.14 17.50
N ARG A 76 15.58 -4.29 18.40
CA ARG A 76 17.01 -4.45 18.01
C ARG A 76 17.25 -5.63 17.06
N LYS A 77 16.56 -6.74 17.27
CA LYS A 77 16.66 -7.89 16.34
C LYS A 77 16.08 -7.59 14.97
N LEU A 78 15.00 -6.83 14.91
CA LEU A 78 14.39 -6.37 13.65
C LEU A 78 15.34 -5.46 12.87
N ARG A 79 15.95 -4.48 13.56
CA ARG A 79 16.97 -3.62 12.95
C ARG A 79 18.09 -4.45 12.32
N GLY A 80 18.65 -5.40 13.05
CA GLY A 80 19.73 -6.26 12.55
C GLY A 80 19.34 -7.09 11.32
N LEU A 81 18.06 -7.40 11.10
CA LEU A 81 17.61 -8.08 9.88
C LEU A 81 17.66 -7.17 8.65
N ILE A 82 17.30 -5.91 8.82
CA ILE A 82 17.34 -4.90 7.75
C ILE A 82 18.80 -4.45 7.48
N GLU A 83 19.55 -4.12 8.54
CA GLU A 83 20.92 -3.61 8.45
C GLU A 83 21.87 -4.57 7.76
N ASN A 84 21.76 -5.86 8.04
CA ASN A 84 22.63 -6.87 7.47
C ASN A 84 22.12 -7.45 6.14
N GLN A 85 20.93 -7.08 5.69
CA GLN A 85 20.25 -7.58 4.48
C GLN A 85 20.28 -9.10 4.32
N ASN A 86 20.41 -9.84 5.44
CA ASN A 86 20.63 -11.30 5.42
C ASN A 86 19.36 -12.10 5.10
N CYS A 87 18.19 -11.49 5.21
CA CYS A 87 16.91 -12.17 5.00
C CYS A 87 15.92 -11.37 4.16
N LEU A 88 16.21 -10.10 3.85
CA LEU A 88 15.35 -9.23 3.07
C LEU A 88 16.16 -8.52 1.99
N GLU A 89 15.74 -8.69 0.74
CA GLU A 89 16.26 -7.98 -0.41
C GLU A 89 15.42 -6.71 -0.62
N ILE A 90 15.99 -5.54 -0.37
CA ILE A 90 15.34 -4.25 -0.54
C ILE A 90 15.97 -3.54 -1.72
N ASP A 91 15.14 -3.17 -2.70
CA ASP A 91 15.57 -2.41 -3.88
C ASP A 91 16.23 -1.08 -3.46
N GLU A 92 17.36 -0.75 -4.09
CA GLU A 92 18.14 0.44 -3.77
C GLU A 92 17.32 1.74 -3.92
N ALA A 93 16.38 1.79 -4.87
CA ALA A 93 15.48 2.92 -5.03
C ALA A 93 14.66 3.19 -3.76
N PHE A 94 14.09 2.16 -3.15
CA PHE A 94 13.31 2.29 -1.90
C PHE A 94 14.19 2.59 -0.69
N LEU A 95 15.41 2.04 -0.67
CA LEU A 95 16.39 2.36 0.37
C LEU A 95 16.76 3.86 0.32
N ASN A 96 17.02 4.39 -0.88
CA ASN A 96 17.37 5.79 -1.07
C ASN A 96 16.17 6.72 -0.82
N GLU A 97 14.96 6.31 -1.18
CA GLU A 97 13.73 7.03 -0.83
C GLU A 97 13.55 7.12 0.70
N ALA A 98 13.77 6.02 1.43
CA ALA A 98 13.70 6.01 2.89
C ALA A 98 14.73 6.96 3.54
N LYS A 99 15.99 6.97 3.04
CA LYS A 99 17.02 7.92 3.50
C LYS A 99 16.59 9.37 3.28
N SER A 100 16.13 9.69 2.07
CA SER A 100 15.68 11.03 1.72
C SER A 100 14.44 11.46 2.51
N MET A 101 13.57 10.52 2.88
CA MET A 101 12.45 10.77 3.79
C MET A 101 12.94 11.26 5.15
N ILE A 102 13.95 10.61 5.72
CA ILE A 102 14.57 11.04 6.98
C ILE A 102 15.23 12.41 6.84
N ASP A 103 15.90 12.68 5.72
CA ASP A 103 16.50 13.99 5.44
C ASP A 103 15.43 15.10 5.42
N GLY A 104 14.28 14.83 4.79
CA GLY A 104 13.13 15.72 4.78
C GLY A 104 12.58 15.99 6.19
N MET A 105 12.38 14.95 7.01
CA MET A 105 11.94 15.06 8.40
C MET A 105 12.92 15.88 9.27
N ASN A 106 14.22 15.65 9.11
CA ASN A 106 15.27 16.38 9.81
C ASN A 106 15.30 17.85 9.39
N LYS A 107 15.17 18.13 8.09
CA LYS A 107 15.09 19.50 7.56
C LYS A 107 13.88 20.26 8.09
N ALA A 108 12.73 19.62 8.19
CA ALA A 108 11.51 20.17 8.76
C ALA A 108 11.52 20.22 10.29
N LYS A 109 12.50 19.60 10.95
CA LYS A 109 12.59 19.44 12.42
C LYS A 109 11.41 18.67 13.01
N THR A 110 10.85 17.72 12.26
CA THR A 110 9.69 16.90 12.67
C THR A 110 10.07 15.48 13.07
N ASN A 111 11.36 15.14 13.01
CA ASN A 111 11.89 13.83 13.44
C ASN A 111 12.06 13.76 14.96
N SER A 112 10.95 13.82 15.71
CA SER A 112 10.92 13.89 17.16
C SER A 112 11.42 12.62 17.86
N TYR A 113 11.42 11.47 17.16
CA TYR A 113 11.88 10.19 17.69
C TYR A 113 13.29 9.80 17.21
N HIS A 114 13.99 10.70 16.52
CA HIS A 114 15.33 10.46 15.97
C HIS A 114 15.38 9.20 15.10
N LEU A 115 14.38 9.03 14.25
CA LEU A 115 14.28 7.90 13.33
C LEU A 115 15.40 7.96 12.29
N ASP A 116 15.83 6.80 11.84
CA ASP A 116 16.62 6.62 10.65
C ASP A 116 15.86 5.81 9.58
N HIS A 117 16.48 5.62 8.43
CA HIS A 117 15.87 4.90 7.31
C HIS A 117 15.57 3.42 7.63
N ILE A 118 16.33 2.81 8.53
CA ILE A 118 16.09 1.42 8.98
C ILE A 118 14.76 1.33 9.73
N ASP A 119 14.44 2.32 10.55
CA ASP A 119 13.19 2.39 11.29
C ASP A 119 11.98 2.44 10.34
N LEU A 120 12.08 3.22 9.25
CA LEU A 120 11.05 3.27 8.20
C LEU A 120 10.94 1.94 7.47
N LEU A 121 12.05 1.30 7.12
CA LEU A 121 12.05 0.02 6.43
C LEU A 121 11.50 -1.12 7.29
N ILE A 122 11.68 -1.09 8.62
CA ILE A 122 11.04 -2.04 9.55
C ILE A 122 9.52 -1.97 9.42
N ILE A 123 8.93 -0.77 9.42
CA ILE A 123 7.48 -0.62 9.28
C ILE A 123 7.01 -1.16 7.93
N ASN A 124 7.76 -0.88 6.87
CA ASN A 124 7.43 -1.28 5.51
C ASN A 124 7.73 -2.76 5.18
N SER A 125 8.39 -3.47 6.07
CA SER A 125 8.69 -4.90 5.98
C SER A 125 8.10 -5.69 7.15
N ILE A 126 7.17 -5.12 7.91
CA ILE A 126 6.68 -5.72 9.17
C ILE A 126 5.99 -7.07 8.97
N PHE A 127 5.34 -7.26 7.84
CA PHE A 127 4.74 -8.55 7.48
C PHE A 127 5.85 -9.61 7.29
N ASP A 128 6.86 -9.30 6.51
CA ASP A 128 7.94 -10.19 6.14
C ASP A 128 8.81 -10.54 7.34
N ILE A 129 9.21 -9.56 8.12
CA ILE A 129 10.00 -9.76 9.34
C ILE A 129 9.25 -10.67 10.32
N SER A 130 7.93 -10.53 10.43
CA SER A 130 7.11 -11.39 11.29
C SER A 130 7.08 -12.84 10.80
N GLY A 131 7.24 -13.08 9.50
CA GLY A 131 7.33 -14.40 8.89
C GLY A 131 8.66 -15.09 9.14
N ILE A 132 9.77 -14.36 9.17
CA ILE A 132 11.13 -14.91 9.32
C ILE A 132 11.42 -15.29 10.78
N LYS A 133 11.19 -14.40 11.73
CA LYS A 133 11.57 -14.59 13.15
C LYS A 133 10.40 -14.56 14.11
N CYS A 134 9.36 -15.34 13.85
CA CYS A 134 8.29 -15.58 14.83
C CYS A 134 8.11 -14.45 15.88
N LEU A 135 7.76 -13.27 15.42
CA LEU A 135 7.12 -12.28 16.28
C LEU A 135 5.72 -12.79 16.55
N SER A 136 5.60 -13.79 17.39
CA SER A 136 4.45 -14.65 17.60
C SER A 136 3.17 -13.94 18.10
N ARG A 137 3.07 -12.63 17.96
CA ARG A 137 1.95 -11.80 18.38
C ARG A 137 1.73 -10.51 17.60
N ILE A 138 2.21 -10.38 16.36
CA ILE A 138 1.55 -9.41 15.50
C ILE A 138 0.22 -10.06 15.15
N LYS A 139 -0.86 -9.57 15.73
CA LYS A 139 -2.21 -10.08 15.51
C LYS A 139 -2.50 -10.10 14.03
N SER A 140 -3.23 -11.09 13.59
CA SER A 140 -3.64 -11.25 12.21
C SER A 140 -4.61 -10.12 11.86
N PHE A 141 -4.14 -9.15 11.07
CA PHE A 141 -5.01 -8.15 10.50
C PHE A 141 -6.05 -8.82 9.59
N ALA A 142 -7.25 -8.29 9.57
CA ALA A 142 -8.28 -8.76 8.67
C ALA A 142 -8.41 -7.79 7.51
N CYS A 143 -8.62 -8.31 6.34
CA CYS A 143 -8.96 -7.54 5.16
C CYS A 143 -9.94 -8.36 4.33
N SER A 144 -10.66 -7.73 3.42
CA SER A 144 -11.40 -8.43 2.38
C SER A 144 -11.59 -7.52 1.18
N SER A 145 -11.76 -8.12 -0.01
CA SER A 145 -12.10 -7.41 -1.24
C SER A 145 -13.09 -8.22 -2.05
N LEU A 146 -14.03 -7.53 -2.68
CA LEU A 146 -14.95 -8.06 -3.69
C LEU A 146 -14.71 -7.33 -4.99
N MET A 147 -14.39 -8.08 -6.03
CA MET A 147 -14.23 -7.63 -7.41
C MET A 147 -15.38 -8.14 -8.26
N SER A 148 -15.94 -7.29 -9.11
CA SER A 148 -16.99 -7.64 -10.06
C SER A 148 -16.76 -6.92 -11.39
N TRP A 149 -17.00 -7.56 -12.53
CA TRP A 149 -16.78 -7.00 -13.86
C TRP A 149 -17.62 -7.69 -14.91
N GLY A 150 -17.57 -7.25 -16.17
CA GLY A 150 -18.12 -7.95 -17.33
C GLY A 150 -19.60 -8.29 -17.20
N GLU A 151 -19.95 -9.56 -17.34
CA GLU A 151 -21.35 -10.02 -17.27
C GLU A 151 -21.96 -9.86 -15.86
N ALA A 152 -21.14 -9.84 -14.81
CA ALA A 152 -21.64 -9.60 -13.45
C ALA A 152 -22.18 -8.17 -13.26
N THR A 153 -21.60 -7.20 -13.96
CA THR A 153 -21.96 -5.77 -13.85
C THR A 153 -22.80 -5.24 -15.01
N LYS A 154 -23.04 -6.07 -16.03
CA LYS A 154 -23.84 -5.73 -17.20
C LYS A 154 -25.30 -5.42 -16.82
N GLY A 155 -25.86 -4.41 -17.49
CA GLY A 155 -27.26 -3.99 -17.23
C GLY A 155 -27.43 -3.17 -15.93
N THR A 156 -26.34 -2.79 -15.27
CA THR A 156 -26.34 -1.89 -14.11
C THR A 156 -25.75 -0.52 -14.47
N ASP A 157 -25.57 0.34 -13.47
CA ASP A 157 -24.85 1.63 -13.61
C ASP A 157 -23.40 1.46 -14.10
N LEU A 158 -22.80 0.27 -13.92
CA LEU A 158 -21.45 -0.07 -14.34
C LEU A 158 -21.38 -0.50 -15.81
N ASN A 159 -22.45 -1.05 -16.38
CA ASN A 159 -22.53 -1.47 -17.79
C ASN A 159 -21.33 -2.31 -18.29
N GLY A 160 -20.90 -3.28 -17.51
CA GLY A 160 -19.76 -4.16 -17.80
C GLY A 160 -18.42 -3.65 -17.24
N ALA A 161 -18.36 -2.43 -16.71
CA ALA A 161 -17.17 -1.88 -16.08
C ALA A 161 -16.79 -2.65 -14.80
N SER A 162 -15.53 -2.56 -14.44
CA SER A 162 -14.97 -3.18 -13.25
C SER A 162 -15.30 -2.38 -11.99
N VAL A 163 -15.46 -3.08 -10.87
CA VAL A 163 -15.58 -2.47 -9.55
C VAL A 163 -14.88 -3.35 -8.51
N ILE A 164 -14.16 -2.72 -7.59
CA ILE A 164 -13.59 -3.39 -6.42
C ILE A 164 -13.92 -2.61 -5.16
N SER A 165 -14.44 -3.31 -4.15
CA SER A 165 -14.58 -2.76 -2.80
C SER A 165 -13.68 -3.50 -1.83
N ARG A 166 -13.15 -2.79 -0.82
CA ARG A 166 -12.19 -3.32 0.15
C ARG A 166 -12.45 -2.85 1.56
N HIS A 167 -12.33 -3.78 2.52
CA HIS A 167 -12.09 -3.50 3.93
C HIS A 167 -10.60 -3.61 4.25
N PHE A 168 -10.05 -2.58 4.88
CA PHE A 168 -8.72 -2.59 5.48
C PHE A 168 -8.88 -2.49 7.00
N ASP A 169 -8.61 -3.60 7.69
CA ASP A 169 -8.76 -3.71 9.13
C ASP A 169 -7.38 -3.68 9.78
N TRP A 170 -7.20 -2.79 10.76
CA TRP A 170 -5.91 -2.53 11.38
C TRP A 170 -6.06 -2.13 12.85
N PHE A 171 -4.94 -1.71 13.48
CA PHE A 171 -4.96 -1.25 14.87
C PHE A 171 -5.89 -0.06 15.09
N ASN A 172 -6.71 -0.16 16.13
CA ASN A 172 -7.55 0.93 16.62
C ASN A 172 -6.76 1.78 17.60
N SER A 173 -5.95 2.71 17.11
CA SER A 173 -5.15 3.63 17.91
C SER A 173 -5.07 4.99 17.25
N ASP A 174 -4.99 6.06 18.04
CA ASP A 174 -4.94 7.44 17.55
C ASP A 174 -3.78 7.67 16.59
N GLY A 175 -2.61 7.07 16.85
CA GLY A 175 -1.45 7.18 15.96
C GLY A 175 -1.60 6.44 14.62
N ILE A 176 -2.66 5.65 14.44
CA ILE A 176 -3.06 5.06 13.15
C ILE A 176 -4.23 5.84 12.56
N LEU A 177 -5.29 6.06 13.35
CA LEU A 177 -6.53 6.67 12.87
C LEU A 177 -6.32 8.11 12.38
N ASN A 178 -5.49 8.90 13.08
CA ASN A 178 -5.22 10.31 12.75
C ASN A 178 -4.14 10.50 11.67
N ASN A 179 -3.45 9.42 11.28
CA ASN A 179 -2.34 9.47 10.34
C ASN A 179 -2.63 8.73 9.01
N GLN A 180 -3.90 8.55 8.67
CA GLN A 180 -4.31 8.00 7.39
C GLN A 180 -4.05 9.01 6.26
N VAL A 181 -3.58 8.51 5.12
CA VAL A 181 -3.17 9.35 3.98
C VAL A 181 -3.57 8.74 2.64
N ILE A 182 -3.93 9.58 1.68
CA ILE A 182 -3.84 9.29 0.25
C ILE A 182 -2.54 9.95 -0.23
N LEU A 183 -1.55 9.13 -0.55
CA LEU A 183 -0.25 9.58 -1.04
C LEU A 183 -0.18 9.36 -2.55
N ILE A 184 -0.10 10.46 -3.30
CA ILE A 184 -0.09 10.47 -4.76
C ILE A 184 1.34 10.66 -5.23
N HIS A 185 1.85 9.72 -6.02
CA HIS A 185 3.17 9.75 -6.62
C HIS A 185 3.09 10.11 -8.10
N ILE A 186 3.87 11.11 -8.51
CA ILE A 186 4.07 11.48 -9.93
C ILE A 186 5.57 11.28 -10.24
N PRO A 187 5.97 10.08 -10.66
CA PRO A 187 7.37 9.75 -10.91
C PRO A 187 7.98 10.53 -12.08
N SER A 188 9.28 10.80 -12.01
CA SER A 188 10.09 11.29 -13.15
C SER A 188 10.81 10.17 -13.89
N GLU A 189 10.88 8.98 -13.31
CA GLU A 189 11.46 7.79 -13.92
C GLU A 189 10.64 7.36 -15.14
N SER A 190 11.31 7.16 -16.28
CA SER A 190 10.63 6.90 -17.57
C SER A 190 9.87 5.57 -17.62
N ASN A 191 10.31 4.61 -16.82
CA ASN A 191 9.69 3.29 -16.67
C ASN A 191 8.61 3.22 -15.58
N GLU A 192 8.32 4.33 -14.91
CA GLU A 192 7.27 4.40 -13.89
C GLU A 192 6.06 5.21 -14.38
N GLN A 193 4.93 4.98 -13.74
CA GLN A 193 3.68 5.69 -13.98
C GLN A 193 3.16 6.33 -12.69
N PRO A 194 2.30 7.37 -12.79
CA PRO A 194 1.61 7.90 -11.63
C PRO A 194 0.76 6.85 -10.92
N TRP A 195 0.78 6.88 -9.60
CA TRP A 195 0.02 5.98 -8.75
C TRP A 195 -0.29 6.64 -7.40
N LEU A 196 -1.20 6.06 -6.65
CA LEU A 196 -1.51 6.49 -5.30
C LEU A 196 -1.57 5.31 -4.32
N ASN A 197 -1.17 5.59 -3.09
CA ASN A 197 -1.32 4.69 -1.95
C ASN A 197 -2.40 5.23 -1.01
N ILE A 198 -3.37 4.40 -0.64
CA ILE A 198 -4.34 4.68 0.40
C ILE A 198 -3.87 3.92 1.65
N GLY A 199 -3.21 4.62 2.55
CA GLY A 199 -2.48 3.98 3.64
C GLY A 199 -2.36 4.84 4.88
N ILE A 200 -1.22 4.67 5.55
CA ILE A 200 -0.88 5.35 6.81
C ILE A 200 0.45 6.07 6.61
N ALA A 201 0.61 7.25 7.21
CA ALA A 201 1.85 8.02 7.10
C ALA A 201 3.08 7.19 7.51
N GLY A 202 4.16 7.26 6.69
CA GLY A 202 5.37 6.46 6.87
C GLY A 202 5.42 5.20 5.99
N GLN A 203 4.33 4.85 5.30
CA GLN A 203 4.37 3.78 4.32
C GLN A 203 5.06 4.23 3.04
N ILE A 204 6.12 3.51 2.67
CA ILE A 204 6.81 3.55 1.37
C ILE A 204 6.23 2.46 0.48
N GLY A 205 5.97 1.30 1.04
CA GLY A 205 5.32 0.17 0.37
C GLY A 205 3.80 0.30 0.32
N VAL A 206 3.16 -0.63 -0.38
CA VAL A 206 1.73 -0.61 -0.70
C VAL A 206 0.95 -1.62 0.14
N THR A 207 -0.16 -1.16 0.70
CA THR A 207 -1.25 -2.02 1.21
C THR A 207 -2.53 -1.88 0.39
N SER A 208 -2.78 -0.70 -0.18
CA SER A 208 -3.89 -0.39 -1.08
C SER A 208 -3.44 0.64 -2.10
N ALA A 209 -3.36 0.29 -3.36
CA ALA A 209 -2.91 1.21 -4.39
C ALA A 209 -3.74 1.16 -5.66
N ILE A 210 -3.68 2.25 -6.40
CA ILE A 210 -4.28 2.46 -7.71
C ILE A 210 -3.26 3.18 -8.57
N ASN A 211 -3.07 2.76 -9.83
CA ASN A 211 -2.21 3.48 -10.77
C ASN A 211 -3.01 4.22 -11.87
N LYS A 212 -2.31 5.02 -12.65
CA LYS A 212 -2.90 5.83 -13.71
C LYS A 212 -3.57 4.99 -14.81
N SER A 213 -3.10 3.76 -15.04
CA SER A 213 -3.70 2.83 -15.99
C SER A 213 -5.00 2.20 -15.49
N GLY A 214 -5.49 2.59 -14.30
CA GLY A 214 -6.71 2.09 -13.69
C GLY A 214 -6.55 0.75 -12.97
N VAL A 215 -5.34 0.22 -12.86
CA VAL A 215 -5.08 -1.02 -12.11
C VAL A 215 -5.08 -0.72 -10.62
N SER A 216 -5.81 -1.51 -9.86
CA SER A 216 -5.80 -1.49 -8.39
C SER A 216 -5.19 -2.77 -7.82
N ALA A 217 -4.47 -2.66 -6.72
CA ALA A 217 -3.86 -3.80 -6.04
C ALA A 217 -3.94 -3.64 -4.51
N PHE A 218 -4.38 -4.71 -3.84
CA PHE A 218 -4.62 -4.71 -2.41
C PHE A 218 -3.96 -5.92 -1.73
N LEU A 219 -3.21 -5.65 -0.69
CA LEU A 219 -2.55 -6.67 0.13
C LEU A 219 -3.46 -7.12 1.28
N HIS A 220 -3.60 -8.43 1.45
CA HIS A 220 -4.29 -9.07 2.55
C HIS A 220 -3.35 -10.00 3.30
N THR A 221 -3.39 -9.98 4.62
CA THR A 221 -2.66 -10.97 5.41
C THR A 221 -3.39 -12.30 5.41
N ALA A 222 -2.67 -13.40 5.33
CA ALA A 222 -3.22 -14.73 5.61
C ALA A 222 -2.89 -15.14 7.05
N PRO A 223 -3.70 -16.02 7.67
CA PRO A 223 -3.40 -16.55 8.98
C PRO A 223 -2.07 -17.29 8.99
N PHE A 224 -1.42 -17.27 10.14
CA PHE A 224 -0.18 -18.00 10.34
C PHE A 224 -0.47 -19.52 10.42
N THR A 225 -0.29 -20.22 9.31
CA THR A 225 -0.65 -21.64 9.15
C THR A 225 0.49 -22.62 9.48
N GLY A 226 1.54 -22.12 10.11
CA GLY A 226 2.79 -22.89 10.28
C GLY A 226 3.78 -22.69 9.13
N LEU A 227 3.36 -22.11 8.01
CA LEU A 227 4.25 -21.72 6.91
C LEU A 227 5.06 -20.50 7.31
N LYS A 228 6.38 -20.64 7.34
CA LYS A 228 7.31 -19.60 7.78
C LYS A 228 8.47 -19.51 6.83
N GLY A 229 8.95 -18.29 6.63
CA GLY A 229 10.21 -18.06 5.98
C GLY A 229 11.39 -18.63 6.78
N SER A 230 12.43 -19.00 6.09
CA SER A 230 13.69 -19.45 6.67
C SER A 230 14.66 -18.29 6.89
N ASN A 231 15.57 -18.42 7.87
CA ASN A 231 16.59 -17.40 8.12
C ASN A 231 17.77 -17.47 7.15
N ASP A 232 17.85 -18.53 6.34
CA ASP A 232 18.90 -18.78 5.34
C ASP A 232 18.49 -18.43 3.91
N LYS A 233 17.29 -17.81 3.75
CA LYS A 233 16.77 -17.33 2.48
C LYS A 233 16.54 -15.83 2.53
N GLU A 234 16.73 -15.19 1.38
CA GLU A 234 16.37 -13.79 1.16
C GLU A 234 14.96 -13.69 0.57
N TYR A 235 14.18 -12.75 1.08
CA TYR A 235 12.81 -12.49 0.63
C TYR A 235 12.65 -11.03 0.24
N THR A 236 11.92 -10.77 -0.83
CA THR A 236 11.49 -9.41 -1.16
C THR A 236 10.33 -9.02 -0.23
N PRO A 237 10.39 -7.87 0.47
CA PRO A 237 9.27 -7.40 1.27
C PRO A 237 8.01 -7.22 0.42
N VAL A 238 6.91 -7.88 0.81
CA VAL A 238 5.70 -7.95 -0.02
C VAL A 238 5.08 -6.59 -0.31
N MET A 239 5.12 -5.65 0.64
CA MET A 239 4.61 -4.29 0.43
C MET A 239 5.43 -3.53 -0.62
N LEU A 240 6.75 -3.75 -0.67
CA LEU A 240 7.64 -3.14 -1.64
C LEU A 240 7.52 -3.82 -3.02
N ALA A 241 7.37 -5.15 -3.05
CA ALA A 241 7.11 -5.89 -4.28
C ALA A 241 5.80 -5.42 -4.93
N LEU A 242 4.74 -5.27 -4.14
CA LEU A 242 3.44 -4.81 -4.64
C LEU A 242 3.52 -3.36 -5.16
N ARG A 243 4.28 -2.49 -4.49
CA ARG A 243 4.57 -1.16 -5.00
C ARG A 243 5.27 -1.21 -6.35
N LYS A 244 6.32 -2.01 -6.49
CA LYS A 244 7.05 -2.16 -7.75
C LYS A 244 6.13 -2.57 -8.90
N GLY A 245 5.18 -3.49 -8.65
CA GLY A 245 4.20 -3.92 -9.65
C GLY A 245 3.16 -2.84 -10.02
N ILE A 246 2.84 -1.92 -9.11
CA ILE A 246 1.88 -0.84 -9.37
C ILE A 246 2.53 0.35 -10.08
N GLU A 247 3.78 0.72 -9.71
CA GLU A 247 4.42 1.91 -10.23
C GLU A 247 5.16 1.67 -11.56
N THR A 248 5.66 0.45 -11.80
CA THR A 248 6.46 0.14 -13.00
C THR A 248 5.56 -0.19 -14.19
N LYS A 249 5.84 0.43 -15.34
CA LYS A 249 5.16 0.15 -16.60
C LYS A 249 5.70 -1.09 -17.26
N ASN A 250 4.79 -1.86 -17.88
CA ASN A 250 5.14 -2.92 -18.83
C ASN A 250 6.23 -3.87 -18.31
N VAL A 251 6.10 -4.33 -17.07
CA VAL A 251 7.06 -5.23 -16.41
C VAL A 251 7.21 -6.55 -17.15
N ASN A 252 6.10 -7.08 -17.69
CA ASN A 252 6.06 -8.34 -18.42
C ASN A 252 6.40 -8.20 -19.92
N ALA A 253 6.68 -6.98 -20.41
CA ALA A 253 7.04 -6.64 -21.79
C ALA A 253 5.96 -6.95 -22.85
N ASP A 254 4.67 -6.96 -22.47
CA ASP A 254 3.55 -7.16 -23.41
C ASP A 254 2.95 -5.85 -23.95
N GLN A 255 3.52 -4.70 -23.57
CA GLN A 255 3.12 -3.34 -23.95
C GLN A 255 1.76 -2.91 -23.34
N GLN A 256 1.31 -3.57 -22.31
CA GLN A 256 0.13 -3.20 -21.54
C GLN A 256 0.52 -2.93 -20.08
N ASP A 257 -0.14 -1.97 -19.45
CA ASP A 257 -0.02 -1.74 -18.01
C ASP A 257 -1.26 -2.34 -17.36
N ASP A 258 -1.15 -3.55 -16.83
CA ASP A 258 -2.28 -4.30 -16.28
C ASP A 258 -1.91 -5.18 -15.06
N ILE A 259 -2.79 -6.11 -14.69
CA ILE A 259 -2.55 -7.00 -13.54
C ILE A 259 -1.39 -7.97 -13.77
N PHE A 260 -0.99 -8.23 -15.02
CA PHE A 260 0.14 -9.11 -15.33
C PHE A 260 1.48 -8.48 -14.95
N ASP A 261 1.60 -7.15 -14.93
CA ASP A 261 2.79 -6.48 -14.39
C ASP A 261 2.98 -6.78 -12.91
N ILE A 262 1.89 -6.73 -12.14
CA ILE A 262 1.90 -7.10 -10.72
C ILE A 262 2.28 -8.58 -10.58
N LEU A 263 1.66 -9.44 -11.37
CA LEU A 263 1.95 -10.88 -11.35
C LEU A 263 3.42 -11.16 -11.69
N ALA A 264 3.98 -10.47 -12.69
CA ALA A 264 5.38 -10.62 -13.07
C ALA A 264 6.33 -10.28 -11.92
N VAL A 265 6.10 -9.17 -11.21
CA VAL A 265 6.90 -8.80 -10.04
C VAL A 265 6.76 -9.84 -8.92
N LEU A 266 5.54 -10.26 -8.60
CA LEU A 266 5.32 -11.25 -7.54
C LEU A 266 5.96 -12.60 -7.87
N SER A 267 5.90 -13.02 -9.13
CA SER A 267 6.47 -14.29 -9.61
C SER A 267 8.01 -14.27 -9.67
N ALA A 268 8.63 -13.10 -9.78
CA ALA A 268 10.08 -12.95 -9.79
C ALA A 268 10.74 -13.19 -8.42
N SER A 269 9.96 -13.27 -7.33
CA SER A 269 10.46 -13.54 -5.97
C SER A 269 11.00 -14.96 -5.86
N LYS A 270 12.33 -15.11 -5.91
CA LYS A 270 13.05 -16.41 -6.00
C LYS A 270 12.71 -17.41 -4.88
N ASN A 271 12.42 -16.91 -3.69
CA ASN A 271 12.13 -17.72 -2.51
C ASN A 271 10.69 -17.56 -2.02
N GLY A 272 9.80 -16.96 -2.84
CA GLY A 272 8.46 -16.60 -2.44
C GLY A 272 8.47 -15.47 -1.41
N PHE A 273 7.49 -15.46 -0.52
CA PHE A 273 7.32 -14.43 0.50
C PHE A 273 7.42 -15.08 1.88
N SER A 274 8.16 -14.45 2.79
CA SER A 274 8.49 -15.01 4.11
C SER A 274 7.29 -15.32 5.01
N ARG A 275 6.13 -14.71 4.70
CA ARG A 275 4.86 -14.92 5.38
C ARG A 275 3.74 -15.13 4.36
N PRO A 276 2.78 -16.03 4.63
CA PRO A 276 1.59 -16.16 3.82
C PRO A 276 0.82 -14.84 3.73
N CYS A 277 0.51 -14.42 2.52
CA CYS A 277 -0.33 -13.26 2.23
C CYS A 277 -1.10 -13.45 0.92
N ILE A 278 -2.01 -12.55 0.63
CA ILE A 278 -2.87 -12.61 -0.55
C ILE A 278 -2.84 -11.22 -1.20
N VAL A 279 -2.72 -11.18 -2.51
CA VAL A 279 -2.87 -9.96 -3.30
C VAL A 279 -4.11 -10.11 -4.17
N SER A 280 -5.03 -9.15 -4.07
CA SER A 280 -6.11 -8.98 -5.06
C SER A 280 -5.77 -7.83 -5.99
N ALA A 281 -5.95 -8.01 -7.28
CA ALA A 281 -5.76 -6.97 -8.28
C ALA A 281 -6.89 -6.97 -9.31
N LEU A 282 -7.28 -5.77 -9.74
CA LEU A 282 -8.33 -5.52 -10.72
C LEU A 282 -7.85 -4.48 -11.73
N ALA A 283 -8.10 -4.75 -13.01
CA ALA A 283 -7.90 -3.81 -14.11
C ALA A 283 -9.26 -3.35 -14.69
N PRO A 284 -9.30 -2.27 -15.49
CA PRO A 284 -10.50 -1.92 -16.25
C PRO A 284 -10.93 -3.07 -17.16
N ALA A 285 -12.20 -3.41 -17.20
CA ALA A 285 -12.75 -4.46 -18.07
C ALA A 285 -13.04 -3.97 -19.49
N THR A 286 -13.30 -2.68 -19.66
CA THR A 286 -13.63 -2.09 -20.94
C THR A 286 -12.41 -1.43 -21.58
N GLY A 287 -12.31 -1.51 -22.93
CA GLY A 287 -11.23 -0.88 -23.68
C GLY A 287 -9.88 -1.61 -23.63
N ARG A 288 -9.85 -2.85 -23.14
CA ARG A 288 -8.64 -3.71 -23.12
C ARG A 288 -8.77 -4.92 -24.01
N THR A 289 -7.61 -5.41 -24.43
CA THR A 289 -7.50 -6.66 -25.22
C THR A 289 -7.21 -7.88 -24.32
N SER A 290 -6.86 -7.67 -23.06
CA SER A 290 -6.59 -8.74 -22.10
C SER A 290 -7.88 -9.36 -21.57
N ASP A 291 -7.98 -10.68 -21.63
CA ASP A 291 -9.11 -11.44 -21.07
C ASP A 291 -9.07 -11.53 -19.54
N ARG A 292 -7.94 -11.22 -18.92
CA ARG A 292 -7.78 -11.29 -17.46
C ARG A 292 -7.93 -9.91 -16.83
N ILE A 293 -9.09 -9.69 -16.23
CA ILE A 293 -9.46 -8.42 -15.59
C ILE A 293 -9.15 -8.42 -14.09
N ALA A 294 -9.29 -9.57 -13.46
CA ALA A 294 -9.10 -9.69 -12.02
C ALA A 294 -8.24 -10.90 -11.65
N MET A 295 -7.50 -10.80 -10.57
CA MET A 295 -6.77 -11.92 -9.98
C MET A 295 -6.77 -11.87 -8.46
N VAL A 296 -6.64 -13.03 -7.85
CA VAL A 296 -6.23 -13.22 -6.46
C VAL A 296 -4.99 -14.10 -6.45
N ALA A 297 -3.85 -13.55 -6.03
CA ALA A 297 -2.61 -14.29 -5.87
C ALA A 297 -2.44 -14.69 -4.39
N GLU A 298 -2.39 -15.97 -4.12
CA GLU A 298 -2.03 -16.53 -2.80
C GLU A 298 -0.52 -16.75 -2.78
N LEU A 299 0.17 -16.15 -1.80
CA LEU A 299 1.62 -16.11 -1.68
C LEU A 299 2.06 -16.83 -0.41
N ILE A 300 3.08 -17.69 -0.53
CA ILE A 300 3.64 -18.44 0.60
C ILE A 300 5.17 -18.59 0.49
N PRO A 301 5.86 -18.95 1.60
CA PRO A 301 7.32 -19.13 1.61
C PRO A 301 7.79 -20.46 1.00
N ASP A 302 6.89 -21.41 0.71
CA ASP A 302 7.21 -22.72 0.19
C ASP A 302 6.81 -22.86 -1.29
N PHE A 303 7.51 -23.69 -2.07
CA PHE A 303 7.13 -23.97 -3.45
C PHE A 303 5.69 -24.52 -3.51
N PRO A 304 4.81 -24.04 -4.42
CA PRO A 304 5.10 -23.23 -5.60
C PRO A 304 5.15 -21.70 -5.39
N TYR A 305 5.31 -21.19 -4.19
CA TYR A 305 5.44 -19.78 -3.78
C TYR A 305 4.23 -18.89 -4.10
N LEU A 306 3.59 -19.06 -5.24
CA LEU A 306 2.44 -18.30 -5.73
C LEU A 306 1.44 -19.23 -6.42
N VAL A 307 0.16 -19.08 -6.08
CA VAL A 307 -0.95 -19.73 -6.78
C VAL A 307 -2.01 -18.68 -7.08
N LEU A 308 -2.54 -18.71 -8.32
CA LEU A 308 -3.60 -17.80 -8.73
C LEU A 308 -4.98 -18.40 -8.48
N ARG A 309 -5.92 -17.53 -8.14
CA ARG A 309 -7.36 -17.77 -8.20
C ARG A 309 -8.00 -16.78 -9.19
N GLY A 310 -8.98 -17.24 -9.91
CA GLY A 310 -9.81 -16.51 -10.86
C GLY A 310 -10.92 -17.42 -11.32
N ASN A 311 -11.88 -16.95 -12.10
CA ASN A 311 -12.98 -17.79 -12.64
C ASN A 311 -12.43 -18.96 -13.45
N GLU A 312 -11.34 -18.77 -14.18
CA GLU A 312 -10.64 -19.80 -14.95
C GLU A 312 -9.88 -20.83 -14.09
N TYR A 313 -9.71 -20.57 -12.79
CA TYR A 313 -9.03 -21.47 -11.84
C TYR A 313 -10.01 -22.21 -10.92
N GLU A 314 -11.23 -22.44 -11.38
CA GLU A 314 -12.26 -23.14 -10.61
C GLU A 314 -12.50 -22.52 -9.22
N ASP A 315 -12.53 -21.19 -9.16
CA ASP A 315 -12.99 -20.50 -7.96
C ASP A 315 -14.52 -20.66 -7.94
N GLU A 316 -15.07 -21.26 -6.89
CA GLU A 316 -16.50 -21.59 -6.78
C GLU A 316 -17.42 -20.36 -6.71
N ILE A 317 -16.89 -19.17 -6.94
CA ILE A 317 -17.64 -17.92 -6.91
C ILE A 317 -18.42 -17.72 -8.23
N PRO A 318 -19.72 -17.35 -8.19
CA PRO A 318 -20.54 -17.26 -9.40
C PRO A 318 -20.25 -16.03 -10.24
N GLY A 319 -20.25 -16.18 -11.56
CA GLY A 319 -20.13 -15.10 -12.55
C GLY A 319 -18.75 -14.46 -12.57
N ASP A 320 -18.68 -13.27 -13.18
CA ASP A 320 -17.46 -12.47 -13.25
C ASP A 320 -17.20 -11.73 -11.92
N ASN A 321 -17.01 -12.51 -10.87
CA ASN A 321 -16.74 -12.03 -9.51
C ASN A 321 -15.53 -12.76 -8.93
N LEU A 322 -14.78 -12.09 -8.08
CA LEU A 322 -13.77 -12.67 -7.20
C LEU A 322 -13.88 -12.07 -5.80
N TYR A 323 -13.77 -12.91 -4.80
CA TYR A 323 -13.73 -12.47 -3.42
C TYR A 323 -12.49 -13.00 -2.72
N THR A 324 -11.88 -12.16 -1.91
CA THR A 324 -10.80 -12.57 -1.04
C THR A 324 -11.02 -12.03 0.38
N ALA A 325 -10.66 -12.85 1.32
CA ALA A 325 -10.51 -12.50 2.73
C ALA A 325 -9.12 -12.95 3.18
N ASN A 326 -8.99 -13.35 4.44
CA ASN A 326 -7.69 -13.77 4.99
C ASN A 326 -7.44 -15.28 4.87
N SER A 327 -8.12 -15.99 3.97
CA SER A 327 -8.01 -17.44 3.82
C SER A 327 -7.30 -17.81 2.53
N LEU A 328 -6.27 -18.69 2.63
CA LEU A 328 -5.65 -19.32 1.47
C LEU A 328 -6.55 -20.49 1.05
N LEU A 329 -7.22 -20.38 -0.08
CA LEU A 329 -8.18 -21.40 -0.52
C LEU A 329 -7.51 -22.51 -1.34
N LYS A 330 -6.46 -22.17 -2.12
CA LYS A 330 -5.72 -23.14 -2.94
C LYS A 330 -4.63 -23.88 -2.15
N PHE A 331 -4.01 -23.23 -1.19
CA PHE A 331 -3.12 -23.91 -0.25
C PHE A 331 -3.95 -24.51 0.90
N LYS A 332 -4.45 -25.72 0.70
CA LYS A 332 -5.33 -26.43 1.63
C LYS A 332 -4.69 -26.61 3.00
N SER A 333 -4.78 -25.63 3.87
CA SER A 333 -4.47 -25.84 5.28
C SER A 333 -5.75 -26.14 6.04
N ARG A 334 -5.68 -27.11 6.96
CA ARG A 334 -6.82 -27.70 7.71
C ARG A 334 -7.67 -26.71 8.53
N ARG A 335 -7.32 -25.42 8.58
CA ARG A 335 -8.00 -24.40 9.40
C ARG A 335 -8.66 -23.28 8.58
N GLN A 336 -8.72 -23.36 7.25
CA GLN A 336 -8.96 -22.17 6.45
C GLN A 336 -10.23 -22.15 5.60
N HIS A 337 -11.12 -23.05 5.78
CA HIS A 337 -12.46 -22.86 5.18
C HIS A 337 -13.22 -21.81 6.00
N GLY A 338 -12.85 -20.54 5.84
CA GLY A 338 -13.52 -19.45 6.50
C GLY A 338 -14.96 -19.34 6.01
N ASN A 339 -15.90 -19.25 6.94
CA ASN A 339 -17.32 -18.99 6.64
C ASN A 339 -17.50 -17.76 5.75
N ARG A 340 -16.59 -16.78 5.82
CA ARG A 340 -16.67 -15.51 5.05
C ARG A 340 -16.74 -15.70 3.52
N ASN A 341 -15.99 -16.64 2.94
CA ASN A 341 -16.09 -16.93 1.50
C ASN A 341 -17.45 -17.55 1.16
N LYS A 342 -17.90 -18.50 1.96
CA LYS A 342 -19.23 -19.15 1.78
C LYS A 342 -20.37 -18.15 1.95
N ASP A 343 -20.28 -17.29 2.96
CA ASP A 343 -21.26 -16.25 3.23
C ASP A 343 -21.34 -15.26 2.04
N MET A 344 -20.19 -14.84 1.48
CA MET A 344 -20.16 -13.96 0.31
C MET A 344 -20.69 -14.63 -0.95
N ILE A 345 -20.32 -15.88 -1.22
CA ILE A 345 -20.84 -16.67 -2.36
C ILE A 345 -22.37 -16.76 -2.25
N SER A 346 -22.89 -17.06 -1.06
CA SER A 346 -24.35 -17.12 -0.82
C SER A 346 -25.01 -15.76 -1.04
N ALA A 347 -24.38 -14.67 -0.62
CA ALA A 347 -24.91 -13.31 -0.77
C ALA A 347 -24.89 -12.78 -2.21
N LEU A 348 -23.92 -13.24 -3.02
CA LEU A 348 -23.84 -12.93 -4.45
C LEU A 348 -24.98 -13.59 -5.25
N GLY A 349 -25.54 -14.72 -4.78
CA GLY A 349 -26.57 -15.47 -5.50
C GLY A 349 -26.06 -15.96 -6.86
N GLU A 350 -26.71 -15.51 -7.95
CA GLU A 350 -26.26 -15.85 -9.32
C GLU A 350 -25.01 -15.09 -9.76
N GLY A 351 -24.50 -14.16 -8.98
CA GLY A 351 -23.31 -13.34 -9.32
C GLY A 351 -23.54 -12.36 -10.47
N LYS A 352 -24.78 -11.91 -10.68
CA LYS A 352 -25.20 -10.98 -11.73
C LYS A 352 -25.86 -9.73 -11.15
N ASN A 353 -26.04 -8.71 -11.99
CA ASN A 353 -26.66 -7.44 -11.64
C ASN A 353 -25.98 -6.76 -10.45
N ILE A 354 -24.66 -6.84 -10.41
CA ILE A 354 -23.83 -6.20 -9.39
C ILE A 354 -23.58 -4.75 -9.80
N SER A 355 -24.39 -3.84 -9.28
CA SER A 355 -24.19 -2.40 -9.42
C SER A 355 -23.09 -1.89 -8.49
N SER A 356 -22.66 -0.64 -8.68
CA SER A 356 -21.70 0.01 -7.76
C SER A 356 -22.23 0.00 -6.32
N GLU A 357 -23.50 0.30 -6.12
CA GLU A 357 -24.12 0.29 -4.78
C GLU A 357 -24.23 -1.13 -4.24
N LYS A 358 -24.65 -2.11 -5.05
CA LYS A 358 -24.75 -3.49 -4.61
C LYS A 358 -23.41 -4.08 -4.18
N ASN A 359 -22.32 -3.80 -4.93
CA ASN A 359 -20.96 -4.21 -4.56
C ASN A 359 -20.53 -3.57 -3.22
N TRP A 360 -20.84 -2.28 -3.01
CA TRP A 360 -20.59 -1.57 -1.76
C TRP A 360 -21.36 -2.18 -0.59
N GLU A 361 -22.67 -2.43 -0.75
CA GLU A 361 -23.53 -3.01 0.28
C GLU A 361 -23.12 -4.43 0.67
N LEU A 362 -22.83 -5.29 -0.32
CA LEU A 362 -22.34 -6.64 -0.07
C LEU A 362 -21.11 -6.62 0.82
N MET A 363 -20.15 -5.73 0.53
CA MET A 363 -18.96 -5.62 1.35
C MET A 363 -19.24 -5.03 2.72
N ARG A 364 -20.06 -3.96 2.82
CA ARG A 364 -20.46 -3.36 4.09
C ARG A 364 -21.10 -4.38 5.03
N ASP A 365 -22.04 -5.16 4.52
CA ASP A 365 -22.84 -6.10 5.32
C ASP A 365 -22.03 -7.34 5.74
N HIS A 366 -20.93 -7.64 5.02
CA HIS A 366 -20.01 -8.74 5.32
C HIS A 366 -18.70 -8.26 6.00
N SER A 367 -18.73 -7.09 6.64
CA SER A 367 -17.60 -6.63 7.46
C SER A 367 -17.35 -7.61 8.62
N ARG A 368 -16.08 -7.89 8.89
CA ARG A 368 -15.65 -8.72 10.03
C ARG A 368 -15.98 -8.07 11.37
N PHE A 369 -15.75 -6.78 11.47
CA PHE A 369 -15.88 -6.02 12.71
C PHE A 369 -17.20 -5.26 12.73
N LYS A 370 -18.26 -5.92 13.20
CA LYS A 370 -19.57 -5.29 13.34
C LYS A 370 -19.66 -4.35 14.56
N ILE A 371 -18.68 -4.44 15.46
CA ILE A 371 -18.55 -3.60 16.66
C ILE A 371 -17.10 -3.20 16.79
N PRO A 372 -16.76 -1.96 17.22
CA PRO A 372 -15.39 -1.56 17.48
C PRO A 372 -14.77 -2.48 18.53
N PHE A 373 -13.65 -3.10 18.21
CA PHE A 373 -12.85 -3.83 19.19
C PHE A 373 -11.81 -2.89 19.77
N ASP A 374 -11.45 -3.06 21.03
CA ASP A 374 -10.49 -2.19 21.71
C ASP A 374 -9.12 -2.12 21.03
N ILE A 375 -8.75 -3.11 20.23
CA ILE A 375 -7.42 -3.26 19.66
C ILE A 375 -7.40 -3.14 18.12
N GLU A 376 -8.44 -3.60 17.44
CA GLU A 376 -8.53 -3.65 15.96
C GLU A 376 -9.90 -3.15 15.51
N THR A 377 -9.91 -2.47 14.35
CA THR A 377 -11.16 -2.01 13.72
C THR A 377 -11.00 -1.95 12.20
N ASN A 378 -12.11 -1.79 11.47
CA ASN A 378 -12.08 -1.41 10.08
C ASN A 378 -11.67 0.05 9.97
N ILE A 379 -10.41 0.31 9.60
CA ILE A 379 -9.85 1.67 9.53
C ILE A 379 -10.13 2.36 8.20
N GLN A 380 -10.27 1.59 7.11
CA GLN A 380 -10.62 2.10 5.78
C GLN A 380 -11.63 1.16 5.13
N PHE A 381 -12.64 1.75 4.50
CA PHE A 381 -13.56 1.07 3.60
C PHE A 381 -13.63 1.87 2.31
N MET A 382 -13.29 1.22 1.19
CA MET A 382 -13.16 1.89 -0.11
C MET A 382 -13.79 1.09 -1.23
N GLN A 383 -14.14 1.81 -2.30
CA GLN A 383 -14.57 1.26 -3.58
C GLN A 383 -13.86 2.02 -4.69
N TYR A 384 -13.38 1.31 -5.71
CA TYR A 384 -12.80 1.91 -6.90
C TYR A 384 -13.49 1.36 -8.15
N ILE A 385 -13.81 2.27 -9.07
CA ILE A 385 -14.42 2.00 -10.38
C ILE A 385 -13.46 2.58 -11.44
N PRO A 386 -12.58 1.76 -12.02
CA PRO A 386 -11.51 2.24 -12.89
C PRO A 386 -11.99 3.05 -14.09
N GLU A 387 -12.99 2.55 -14.82
CA GLU A 387 -13.50 3.17 -16.05
C GLU A 387 -14.18 4.52 -15.81
N MET A 388 -14.67 4.73 -14.60
CA MET A 388 -15.31 5.99 -14.19
C MET A 388 -14.35 6.91 -13.45
N ASN A 389 -13.14 6.43 -13.13
CA ASN A 389 -12.16 7.14 -12.30
C ASN A 389 -12.71 7.55 -10.92
N ILE A 390 -13.62 6.77 -10.35
CA ILE A 390 -14.25 7.06 -9.07
C ILE A 390 -13.59 6.24 -7.96
N LEU A 391 -12.99 6.94 -6.99
CA LEU A 391 -12.57 6.39 -5.72
C LEU A 391 -13.52 6.87 -4.62
N LYS A 392 -14.26 5.96 -3.99
CA LYS A 392 -15.12 6.19 -2.83
C LYS A 392 -14.40 5.65 -1.60
N LEU A 393 -14.21 6.49 -0.58
CA LEU A 393 -13.45 6.15 0.63
C LEU A 393 -14.15 6.66 1.88
N SER A 394 -14.25 5.81 2.87
CA SER A 394 -14.52 6.19 4.25
C SER A 394 -13.40 5.71 5.16
N VAL A 395 -13.14 6.45 6.24
CA VAL A 395 -12.11 6.13 7.23
C VAL A 395 -12.71 6.13 8.62
N SER A 396 -12.17 5.28 9.49
CA SER A 396 -12.56 5.22 10.88
C SER A 396 -12.15 6.50 11.61
N THR A 397 -13.07 7.05 12.38
CA THR A 397 -12.85 8.15 13.32
C THR A 397 -13.44 7.77 14.67
N ASP A 398 -12.85 8.22 15.76
CA ASP A 398 -13.42 8.12 17.13
C ASP A 398 -14.03 6.75 17.48
N LYS A 399 -13.34 5.67 17.16
CA LYS A 399 -13.79 4.28 17.42
C LYS A 399 -14.98 3.81 16.55
N THR A 400 -15.49 4.63 15.64
CA THR A 400 -16.51 4.17 14.69
C THR A 400 -15.82 3.54 13.48
N PRO A 401 -16.13 2.27 13.14
CA PRO A 401 -15.57 1.61 11.96
C PRO A 401 -15.82 2.38 10.66
N ALA A 402 -14.87 2.32 9.72
CA ALA A 402 -14.96 3.06 8.47
C ALA A 402 -16.21 2.71 7.65
N TYR A 403 -16.66 1.45 7.64
CA TYR A 403 -17.83 1.03 6.87
C TYR A 403 -19.17 1.63 7.39
N LEU A 404 -19.18 2.22 8.59
CA LEU A 404 -20.33 2.94 9.15
C LEU A 404 -20.21 4.46 8.93
N GLN A 405 -19.07 4.95 8.45
CA GLN A 405 -18.84 6.35 8.17
C GLN A 405 -19.38 6.74 6.78
N LYS A 406 -19.75 8.00 6.63
CA LYS A 406 -20.14 8.54 5.33
C LYS A 406 -18.92 8.59 4.41
N PRO A 407 -18.96 7.95 3.22
CA PRO A 407 -17.86 8.00 2.30
C PRO A 407 -17.74 9.37 1.60
N VAL A 408 -16.51 9.68 1.19
CA VAL A 408 -16.18 10.76 0.28
C VAL A 408 -15.79 10.16 -1.07
N SER A 409 -16.24 10.76 -2.15
CA SER A 409 -15.89 10.35 -3.51
C SER A 409 -14.87 11.29 -4.10
N PHE A 410 -13.87 10.73 -4.78
CA PHE A 410 -12.78 11.44 -5.45
C PHE A 410 -12.74 11.03 -6.92
N ASP A 411 -12.39 11.98 -7.78
CA ASP A 411 -11.98 11.71 -9.17
C ASP A 411 -10.48 11.37 -9.19
N SER A 412 -10.14 10.12 -9.50
CA SER A 412 -8.74 9.69 -9.53
C SER A 412 -7.93 10.33 -10.67
N ASN A 413 -8.57 10.77 -11.77
CA ASN A 413 -7.88 11.53 -12.82
C ASN A 413 -7.29 12.83 -12.32
N TYR A 414 -8.02 13.53 -11.43
CA TYR A 414 -7.52 14.76 -10.83
C TYR A 414 -6.23 14.52 -10.04
N PHE A 415 -6.12 13.35 -9.40
CA PHE A 415 -4.93 13.01 -8.63
C PHE A 415 -3.70 12.82 -9.51
N PHE A 416 -3.86 12.29 -10.73
CA PHE A 416 -2.76 11.97 -11.64
C PHE A 416 -2.41 13.10 -12.61
N SER A 417 -3.05 14.26 -12.51
CA SER A 417 -2.64 15.47 -13.24
C SER A 417 -1.21 15.89 -12.87
N THR A 418 -0.49 16.47 -13.81
CA THR A 418 0.83 17.07 -13.56
C THR A 418 0.74 18.13 -12.44
N PRO A 419 1.76 18.24 -11.58
CA PRO A 419 1.80 19.22 -10.48
C PRO A 419 1.72 20.66 -10.95
#